data_7081051289c598256b19eda3a6abe8c9
#
_entry.id   7081051289c598256b19eda3a6abe8c9
#
_cell.length_a   1.000
_cell.length_b   1.000
_cell.length_c   1.000
_cell.angle_alpha   90.00
_cell.angle_beta   90.00
_cell.angle_gamma   90.00
#
_symmetry.space_group_name_H-M   'P 1'
#
loop_
_entity.id
_entity.type
_entity.pdbx_description
1 polymer ?
#
loop_
_entity_poly.entity_id
_entity_poly.type
_entity_poly.pdbx_seq_one_letter_code
_entity_poly.pdbx_strand_id
1 'polypeptide(L)'
;MVQAFGPVTFGITVLSLAISAAGVWVSIRIAERVGVMDVPNERSSHSLPTPRMGGVPMVAAAALAFGGWVLLIAGGASDQRVLPYTFLFALAMFLLGFYDDLRNLSPLFRFMVQFVSALLLLVFLAPRLPDVSLWKWVLPGWAWVVPGAFWVVWMLNLYNFMDGIDGLAGGEAAVASSFFFLVFAYYGQSGWAVANLVVAAASMGFLVYNWPPARIFMGDAGSAFLGAFYGMQSVVAALSTPVPFPVLVLPFANFILDTTFTLFRRLIRREKWYQAHRSHIYQRMTDLGMTHGKVTSIELLIAVASCAAAAVCIPASIATRIALVISVVAGIACGGLWVQGKWLSKLKST
;
A
#
# COMPACT_ATOMS: atom_id res chain seq x y z
N MET A 1 -0.91 -19.08 20.27
CA MET A 1 -1.18 -17.64 20.21
C MET A 1 -0.29 -16.80 21.13
N VAL A 2 -0.17 -17.13 22.42
CA VAL A 2 0.62 -16.35 23.41
C VAL A 2 2.11 -16.20 23.06
N GLN A 3 2.78 -17.22 22.50
CA GLN A 3 4.20 -17.14 22.13
C GLN A 3 4.48 -16.22 20.94
N ALA A 4 3.56 -16.06 19.99
CA ALA A 4 3.76 -15.24 18.80
C ALA A 4 3.72 -13.73 19.09
N PHE A 5 3.11 -13.29 20.21
CA PHE A 5 2.95 -11.89 20.60
C PHE A 5 3.66 -11.57 21.94
N GLY A 6 4.70 -12.32 22.27
CA GLY A 6 5.48 -12.15 23.47
C GLY A 6 6.49 -10.98 23.41
N PRO A 7 7.33 -10.83 24.46
CA PRO A 7 8.31 -9.74 24.55
C PRO A 7 9.27 -9.65 23.35
N VAL A 8 9.61 -10.78 22.73
CA VAL A 8 10.48 -10.83 21.54
C VAL A 8 9.81 -10.14 20.34
N THR A 9 8.53 -10.42 20.08
CA THR A 9 7.78 -9.76 18.99
C THR A 9 7.64 -8.26 19.25
N PHE A 10 7.38 -7.86 20.48
CA PHE A 10 7.36 -6.45 20.86
C PHE A 10 8.73 -5.79 20.61
N GLY A 11 9.83 -6.42 21.06
CA GLY A 11 11.19 -5.93 20.84
C GLY A 11 11.53 -5.78 19.35
N ILE A 12 11.17 -6.77 18.52
CA ILE A 12 11.37 -6.75 17.07
C ILE A 12 10.55 -5.61 16.42
N THR A 13 9.33 -5.36 16.89
CA THR A 13 8.49 -4.26 16.39
C THR A 13 9.10 -2.89 16.70
N VAL A 14 9.53 -2.68 17.94
CA VAL A 14 10.21 -1.45 18.34
C VAL A 14 11.52 -1.28 17.56
N LEU A 15 12.27 -2.36 17.35
CA LEU A 15 13.49 -2.35 16.55
C LEU A 15 13.21 -1.98 15.09
N SER A 16 12.15 -2.48 14.49
CA SER A 16 11.71 -2.13 13.12
C SER A 16 11.47 -0.61 12.98
N LEU A 17 10.74 -0.01 13.93
CA LEU A 17 10.51 1.43 13.96
C LEU A 17 11.84 2.19 14.11
N ALA A 18 12.67 1.79 15.06
CA ALA A 18 13.93 2.48 15.36
C ALA A 18 14.92 2.39 14.19
N ILE A 19 15.08 1.21 13.58
CA ILE A 19 15.95 1.02 12.40
C ILE A 19 15.43 1.85 11.22
N SER A 20 14.10 1.85 10.98
CA SER A 20 13.52 2.68 9.92
C SER A 20 13.80 4.16 10.16
N ALA A 21 13.49 4.68 11.34
CA ALA A 21 13.72 6.10 11.67
C ALA A 21 15.20 6.49 11.57
N ALA A 22 16.10 5.69 12.16
CA ALA A 22 17.53 5.94 12.10
C ALA A 22 18.07 5.84 10.66
N GLY A 23 17.65 4.83 9.90
CA GLY A 23 18.04 4.65 8.51
C GLY A 23 17.57 5.78 7.62
N VAL A 24 16.32 6.26 7.80
CA VAL A 24 15.78 7.42 7.09
C VAL A 24 16.58 8.68 7.41
N TRP A 25 16.91 8.90 8.68
CA TRP A 25 17.79 10.02 9.07
C TRP A 25 19.16 9.95 8.37
N VAL A 26 19.77 8.77 8.34
CA VAL A 26 21.05 8.55 7.63
C VAL A 26 20.89 8.82 6.14
N SER A 27 19.79 8.33 5.52
CA SER A 27 19.50 8.57 4.09
C SER A 27 19.36 10.05 3.76
N ILE A 28 18.73 10.86 4.61
CA ILE A 28 18.66 12.31 4.46
C ILE A 28 20.07 12.89 4.43
N ARG A 29 20.94 12.53 5.40
CA ARG A 29 22.31 13.05 5.48
C ARG A 29 23.18 12.67 4.29
N ILE A 30 23.00 11.44 3.78
CA ILE A 30 23.70 10.98 2.57
C ILE A 30 23.21 11.74 1.35
N ALA A 31 21.89 11.85 1.16
CA ALA A 31 21.28 12.54 0.03
C ALA A 31 21.69 14.01 -0.05
N GLU A 32 21.72 14.71 1.09
CA GLU A 32 22.22 16.10 1.21
C GLU A 32 23.68 16.24 0.79
N ARG A 33 24.55 15.24 1.11
CA ARG A 33 25.97 15.27 0.77
C ARG A 33 26.26 14.89 -0.68
N VAL A 34 25.52 13.94 -1.23
CA VAL A 34 25.72 13.39 -2.59
C VAL A 34 24.91 14.16 -3.63
N GLY A 35 23.93 14.96 -3.20
CA GLY A 35 23.07 15.74 -4.09
C GLY A 35 21.97 14.90 -4.75
N VAL A 36 21.58 13.76 -4.17
CA VAL A 36 20.47 12.93 -4.66
C VAL A 36 19.15 13.53 -4.18
N MET A 37 18.66 14.51 -4.93
CA MET A 37 17.46 15.28 -4.60
C MET A 37 16.41 15.13 -5.70
N ASP A 38 15.15 15.05 -5.30
CA ASP A 38 14.02 15.23 -6.21
C ASP A 38 13.81 16.73 -6.43
N VAL A 39 14.13 17.17 -7.65
CA VAL A 39 14.01 18.59 -8.02
C VAL A 39 12.59 18.84 -8.52
N PRO A 40 11.87 19.85 -7.99
CA PRO A 40 10.53 20.20 -8.42
C PRO A 40 10.41 20.40 -9.93
N ASN A 41 9.37 19.83 -10.52
CA ASN A 41 9.00 20.02 -11.92
C ASN A 41 7.49 20.37 -12.00
N GLU A 42 6.96 20.63 -13.19
CA GLU A 42 5.54 20.99 -13.40
C GLU A 42 4.53 19.98 -12.84
N ARG A 43 4.96 18.75 -12.57
CA ARG A 43 4.10 17.66 -12.05
C ARG A 43 4.27 17.47 -10.56
N SER A 44 5.27 18.09 -9.94
CA SER A 44 5.58 17.96 -8.51
C SER A 44 4.54 18.67 -7.66
N SER A 45 4.23 18.08 -6.51
CA SER A 45 3.40 18.71 -5.47
C SER A 45 4.23 19.51 -4.45
N HIS A 46 5.56 19.42 -4.50
CA HIS A 46 6.52 20.12 -3.64
C HIS A 46 7.19 21.28 -4.40
N SER A 47 7.69 22.27 -3.66
CA SER A 47 8.34 23.47 -4.21
C SER A 47 9.84 23.56 -3.92
N LEU A 48 10.36 22.70 -3.04
CA LEU A 48 11.78 22.67 -2.64
C LEU A 48 12.40 21.34 -3.03
N PRO A 49 13.69 21.30 -3.47
CA PRO A 49 14.41 20.05 -3.68
C PRO A 49 14.41 19.23 -2.37
N THR A 50 13.95 17.99 -2.44
CA THR A 50 13.78 17.13 -1.28
C THR A 50 14.52 15.81 -1.49
N PRO A 51 15.25 15.28 -0.48
CA PRO A 51 15.87 13.96 -0.55
C PRO A 51 14.88 12.88 -0.98
N ARG A 52 15.36 11.91 -1.77
CA ARG A 52 14.58 10.76 -2.25
C ARG A 52 15.10 9.46 -1.62
N MET A 53 14.37 8.36 -1.77
CA MET A 53 14.78 7.01 -1.34
C MET A 53 14.57 6.71 0.15
N GLY A 54 13.66 7.41 0.84
CA GLY A 54 13.29 7.08 2.24
C GLY A 54 12.63 5.72 2.39
N GLY A 55 12.08 5.15 1.31
CA GLY A 55 11.55 3.80 1.27
C GLY A 55 12.62 2.71 1.44
N VAL A 56 13.89 2.97 1.09
CA VAL A 56 14.97 1.98 1.21
C VAL A 56 15.20 1.56 2.66
N PRO A 57 15.46 2.46 3.61
CA PRO A 57 15.62 2.07 5.01
C PRO A 57 14.32 1.56 5.65
N MET A 58 13.17 2.04 5.23
CA MET A 58 11.87 1.53 5.68
C MET A 58 11.70 0.04 5.32
N VAL A 59 11.93 -0.33 4.06
CA VAL A 59 11.83 -1.72 3.61
C VAL A 59 12.91 -2.59 4.24
N ALA A 60 14.15 -2.09 4.36
CA ALA A 60 15.23 -2.81 5.03
C ALA A 60 14.88 -3.11 6.50
N ALA A 61 14.33 -2.14 7.22
CA ALA A 61 13.88 -2.31 8.61
C ALA A 61 12.79 -3.39 8.73
N ALA A 62 11.78 -3.36 7.86
CA ALA A 62 10.72 -4.37 7.85
C ALA A 62 11.27 -5.76 7.52
N ALA A 63 12.17 -5.87 6.52
CA ALA A 63 12.79 -7.13 6.12
C ALA A 63 13.67 -7.74 7.20
N LEU A 64 14.52 -6.93 7.85
CA LEU A 64 15.38 -7.37 8.95
C LEU A 64 14.56 -7.80 10.18
N ALA A 65 13.55 -7.02 10.55
CA ALA A 65 12.68 -7.32 11.66
C ALA A 65 11.87 -8.60 11.43
N PHE A 66 11.27 -8.75 10.25
CA PHE A 66 10.52 -9.94 9.90
C PHE A 66 11.44 -11.18 9.79
N GLY A 67 12.59 -11.06 9.13
CA GLY A 67 13.59 -12.12 9.06
C GLY A 67 14.09 -12.57 10.43
N GLY A 68 14.37 -11.62 11.32
CA GLY A 68 14.74 -11.89 12.72
C GLY A 68 13.64 -12.65 13.47
N TRP A 69 12.38 -12.26 13.28
CA TRP A 69 11.25 -12.98 13.88
C TRP A 69 11.13 -14.42 13.37
N VAL A 70 11.28 -14.61 12.05
CA VAL A 70 11.26 -15.95 11.44
C VAL A 70 12.36 -16.85 12.04
N LEU A 71 13.57 -16.34 12.19
CA LEU A 71 14.71 -17.09 12.73
C LEU A 71 14.56 -17.40 14.22
N LEU A 72 14.01 -16.48 15.02
CA LEU A 72 13.97 -16.63 16.48
C LEU A 72 12.72 -17.36 16.99
N ILE A 73 11.58 -17.27 16.29
CA ILE A 73 10.29 -17.74 16.81
C ILE A 73 9.61 -18.73 15.88
N ALA A 74 9.66 -18.50 14.54
CA ALA A 74 8.82 -19.23 13.60
C ALA A 74 9.28 -20.64 13.29
N GLY A 75 10.29 -21.18 13.98
CA GLY A 75 10.94 -22.46 13.73
C GLY A 75 10.02 -23.66 13.46
N GLY A 76 9.32 -23.67 12.31
CA GLY A 76 8.51 -24.78 11.82
C GLY A 76 6.99 -24.61 11.81
N ALA A 77 6.44 -23.41 12.04
CA ALA A 77 5.00 -23.20 11.95
C ALA A 77 4.50 -23.44 10.51
N SER A 78 3.70 -24.48 10.32
CA SER A 78 3.20 -24.93 9.01
C SER A 78 2.27 -23.94 8.29
N ASP A 79 1.74 -22.96 9.02
CA ASP A 79 0.78 -21.94 8.53
C ASP A 79 1.41 -20.87 7.61
N GLN A 80 2.73 -20.91 7.39
CA GLN A 80 3.46 -19.80 6.77
C GLN A 80 3.99 -20.11 5.37
N ARG A 81 3.44 -21.14 4.69
CA ARG A 81 3.99 -21.60 3.40
C ARG A 81 3.99 -20.54 2.27
N VAL A 82 3.10 -19.56 2.33
CA VAL A 82 2.94 -18.52 1.29
C VAL A 82 3.63 -17.21 1.67
N LEU A 83 3.73 -16.90 2.96
CA LEU A 83 4.25 -15.63 3.46
C LEU A 83 5.69 -15.31 3.02
N PRO A 84 6.67 -16.27 3.09
CA PRO A 84 8.02 -16.00 2.61
C PRO A 84 8.07 -15.64 1.13
N TYR A 85 7.26 -16.31 0.30
CA TYR A 85 7.20 -16.01 -1.15
C TYR A 85 6.57 -14.66 -1.42
N THR A 86 5.55 -14.27 -0.64
CA THR A 86 4.96 -12.92 -0.73
C THR A 86 5.98 -11.85 -0.37
N PHE A 87 6.71 -12.07 0.71
CA PHE A 87 7.73 -11.12 1.16
C PHE A 87 8.89 -11.02 0.16
N LEU A 88 9.35 -12.16 -0.37
CA LEU A 88 10.37 -12.21 -1.41
C LEU A 88 9.91 -11.52 -2.70
N PHE A 89 8.66 -11.70 -3.10
CA PHE A 89 8.09 -11.00 -4.24
C PHE A 89 8.05 -9.48 -4.00
N ALA A 90 7.61 -9.05 -2.82
CA ALA A 90 7.62 -7.62 -2.47
C ALA A 90 9.04 -7.03 -2.48
N LEU A 91 10.06 -7.78 -2.01
CA LEU A 91 11.46 -7.39 -2.12
C LEU A 91 11.95 -7.35 -3.57
N ALA A 92 11.51 -8.27 -4.44
CA ALA A 92 11.84 -8.20 -5.86
C ALA A 92 11.24 -6.95 -6.53
N MET A 93 10.01 -6.57 -6.15
CA MET A 93 9.38 -5.34 -6.64
C MET A 93 10.04 -4.08 -6.06
N PHE A 94 10.50 -4.13 -4.80
CA PHE A 94 11.37 -3.11 -4.23
C PHE A 94 12.64 -2.90 -5.06
N LEU A 95 13.33 -3.98 -5.45
CA LEU A 95 14.54 -3.89 -6.28
C LEU A 95 14.25 -3.30 -7.68
N LEU A 96 13.10 -3.67 -8.28
CA LEU A 96 12.65 -3.08 -9.53
C LEU A 96 12.38 -1.57 -9.38
N GLY A 97 11.68 -1.15 -8.32
CA GLY A 97 11.42 0.26 -8.02
C GLY A 97 12.71 1.03 -7.71
N PHE A 98 13.63 0.43 -6.96
CA PHE A 98 14.94 1.00 -6.70
C PHE A 98 15.75 1.22 -7.98
N TYR A 99 15.73 0.25 -8.89
CA TYR A 99 16.37 0.39 -10.19
C TYR A 99 15.68 1.45 -11.06
N ASP A 100 14.36 1.56 -10.98
CA ASP A 100 13.60 2.64 -11.63
C ASP A 100 13.97 4.03 -11.10
N ASP A 101 14.08 4.19 -9.79
CA ASP A 101 14.56 5.43 -9.16
C ASP A 101 15.94 5.88 -9.68
N LEU A 102 16.79 4.94 -10.08
CA LEU A 102 18.14 5.21 -10.62
C LEU A 102 18.17 5.42 -12.13
N ARG A 103 17.30 4.76 -12.90
CA ARG A 103 17.44 4.64 -14.38
C ARG A 103 16.25 5.13 -15.18
N ASN A 104 15.12 5.48 -14.53
CA ASN A 104 13.88 5.89 -15.19
C ASN A 104 13.42 4.88 -16.26
N LEU A 105 12.99 3.71 -15.84
CA LEU A 105 12.54 2.64 -16.73
C LEU A 105 11.27 3.03 -17.50
N SER A 106 11.06 2.44 -18.68
CA SER A 106 9.81 2.66 -19.39
C SER A 106 8.62 2.06 -18.64
N PRO A 107 7.45 2.72 -18.65
CA PRO A 107 6.25 2.21 -17.97
C PRO A 107 5.85 0.82 -18.43
N LEU A 108 6.01 0.52 -19.74
CA LEU A 108 5.69 -0.79 -20.30
C LEU A 108 6.64 -1.87 -19.76
N PHE A 109 7.94 -1.59 -19.66
CA PHE A 109 8.89 -2.55 -19.10
C PHE A 109 8.57 -2.86 -17.64
N ARG A 110 8.31 -1.85 -16.82
CA ARG A 110 7.88 -2.04 -15.41
C ARG A 110 6.63 -2.90 -15.32
N PHE A 111 5.59 -2.55 -16.09
CA PHE A 111 4.34 -3.29 -16.13
C PHE A 111 4.55 -4.76 -16.50
N MET A 112 5.36 -5.05 -17.54
CA MET A 112 5.63 -6.41 -17.99
C MET A 112 6.36 -7.23 -16.92
N VAL A 113 7.40 -6.65 -16.29
CA VAL A 113 8.15 -7.33 -15.22
C VAL A 113 7.21 -7.60 -14.02
N GLN A 114 6.43 -6.62 -13.59
CA GLN A 114 5.45 -6.76 -12.51
C GLN A 114 4.43 -7.86 -12.81
N PHE A 115 3.83 -7.83 -14.01
CA PHE A 115 2.79 -8.77 -14.39
C PHE A 115 3.30 -10.20 -14.53
N VAL A 116 4.40 -10.39 -15.25
CA VAL A 116 5.01 -11.72 -15.42
C VAL A 116 5.43 -12.30 -14.08
N SER A 117 6.08 -11.51 -13.22
CA SER A 117 6.52 -11.96 -11.90
C SER A 117 5.33 -12.33 -11.00
N ALA A 118 4.27 -11.52 -10.97
CA ALA A 118 3.05 -11.80 -10.21
C ALA A 118 2.35 -13.06 -10.73
N LEU A 119 2.23 -13.20 -12.06
CA LEU A 119 1.62 -14.37 -12.70
C LEU A 119 2.39 -15.65 -12.36
N LEU A 120 3.71 -15.64 -12.53
CA LEU A 120 4.56 -16.80 -12.22
C LEU A 120 4.47 -17.20 -10.74
N LEU A 121 4.47 -16.23 -9.82
CA LEU A 121 4.29 -16.51 -8.41
C LEU A 121 2.93 -17.14 -8.13
N LEU A 122 1.85 -16.58 -8.67
CA LEU A 122 0.50 -17.11 -8.43
C LEU A 122 0.29 -18.49 -9.09
N VAL A 123 0.88 -18.75 -10.25
CA VAL A 123 0.92 -20.10 -10.86
C VAL A 123 1.65 -21.07 -9.93
N PHE A 124 2.82 -20.69 -9.41
CA PHE A 124 3.58 -21.53 -8.47
C PHE A 124 2.81 -21.81 -7.17
N LEU A 125 2.05 -20.81 -6.69
CA LEU A 125 1.25 -20.94 -5.47
C LEU A 125 -0.10 -21.63 -5.69
N ALA A 126 -0.62 -21.66 -6.93
CA ALA A 126 -1.97 -22.17 -7.24
C ALA A 126 -2.30 -23.54 -6.63
N PRO A 127 -1.38 -24.56 -6.63
CA PRO A 127 -1.67 -25.85 -5.99
C PRO A 127 -1.77 -25.78 -4.46
N ARG A 128 -1.36 -24.67 -3.86
CA ARG A 128 -1.35 -24.44 -2.40
C ARG A 128 -2.45 -23.49 -1.96
N LEU A 129 -3.16 -22.87 -2.92
CA LEU A 129 -4.21 -21.93 -2.64
C LEU A 129 -5.54 -22.65 -2.47
N PRO A 130 -6.24 -22.47 -1.34
CA PRO A 130 -7.59 -22.99 -1.18
C PRO A 130 -8.59 -22.26 -2.09
N ASP A 131 -9.81 -22.78 -2.14
CA ASP A 131 -10.91 -22.14 -2.84
C ASP A 131 -11.27 -20.80 -2.21
N VAL A 132 -11.64 -19.82 -3.03
CA VAL A 132 -11.94 -18.44 -2.60
C VAL A 132 -13.43 -18.20 -2.50
N SER A 133 -13.86 -17.67 -1.38
CA SER A 133 -15.23 -17.19 -1.21
C SER A 133 -15.39 -15.76 -1.70
N LEU A 134 -16.24 -15.59 -2.73
CA LEU A 134 -16.76 -14.30 -3.17
C LEU A 134 -18.25 -14.23 -2.82
N TRP A 135 -18.59 -13.70 -1.66
CA TRP A 135 -19.97 -13.67 -1.16
C TRP A 135 -20.63 -15.06 -1.15
N LYS A 136 -21.42 -15.38 -2.20
CA LYS A 136 -22.10 -16.68 -2.40
C LYS A 136 -21.34 -17.63 -3.33
N TRP A 137 -20.31 -17.13 -4.02
CA TRP A 137 -19.56 -17.90 -5.00
C TRP A 137 -18.28 -18.42 -4.38
N VAL A 138 -18.01 -19.70 -4.62
CA VAL A 138 -16.72 -20.31 -4.28
C VAL A 138 -15.99 -20.56 -5.59
N LEU A 139 -14.86 -19.90 -5.76
CA LEU A 139 -14.00 -20.07 -6.93
C LEU A 139 -12.79 -20.93 -6.53
N PRO A 140 -12.42 -21.93 -7.34
CA PRO A 140 -11.22 -22.71 -7.08
C PRO A 140 -9.98 -21.83 -7.08
N GLY A 141 -9.00 -22.15 -6.21
CA GLY A 141 -7.81 -21.30 -6.01
C GLY A 141 -7.07 -20.96 -7.30
N TRP A 142 -7.02 -21.87 -8.27
CA TRP A 142 -6.40 -21.63 -9.58
C TRP A 142 -7.13 -20.56 -10.42
N ALA A 143 -8.42 -20.34 -10.22
CA ALA A 143 -9.19 -19.32 -10.94
C ALA A 143 -8.72 -17.90 -10.58
N TRP A 144 -8.01 -17.74 -9.47
CA TRP A 144 -7.46 -16.47 -9.02
C TRP A 144 -6.09 -16.13 -9.63
N VAL A 145 -5.47 -17.04 -10.34
CA VAL A 145 -4.12 -16.80 -10.89
C VAL A 145 -4.08 -15.56 -11.78
N VAL A 146 -4.93 -15.49 -12.78
CA VAL A 146 -4.94 -14.34 -13.72
C VAL A 146 -5.57 -13.09 -13.09
N PRO A 147 -6.79 -13.12 -12.50
CA PRO A 147 -7.34 -11.96 -11.82
C PRO A 147 -6.45 -11.45 -10.69
N GLY A 148 -5.84 -12.35 -9.92
CA GLY A 148 -4.92 -12.00 -8.84
C GLY A 148 -3.65 -11.31 -9.36
N ALA A 149 -3.09 -11.75 -10.49
CA ALA A 149 -1.94 -11.08 -11.10
C ALA A 149 -2.29 -9.66 -11.53
N PHE A 150 -3.43 -9.44 -12.18
CA PHE A 150 -3.92 -8.09 -12.50
C PHE A 150 -4.15 -7.26 -11.25
N TRP A 151 -4.73 -7.83 -10.20
CA TRP A 151 -4.93 -7.15 -8.92
C TRP A 151 -3.61 -6.72 -8.28
N VAL A 152 -2.63 -7.61 -8.21
CA VAL A 152 -1.32 -7.31 -7.62
C VAL A 152 -0.63 -6.18 -8.39
N VAL A 153 -0.64 -6.24 -9.72
CA VAL A 153 -0.06 -5.18 -10.57
C VAL A 153 -0.83 -3.87 -10.42
N TRP A 154 -2.16 -3.95 -10.30
CA TRP A 154 -2.99 -2.78 -10.02
C TRP A 154 -2.58 -2.12 -8.69
N MET A 155 -2.46 -2.90 -7.61
CA MET A 155 -2.04 -2.39 -6.30
C MET A 155 -0.63 -1.80 -6.31
N LEU A 156 0.31 -2.41 -7.05
CA LEU A 156 1.66 -1.87 -7.25
C LEU A 156 1.64 -0.47 -7.86
N ASN A 157 0.92 -0.30 -8.96
CA ASN A 157 0.86 0.99 -9.66
C ASN A 157 0.00 2.01 -8.92
N LEU A 158 -1.10 1.58 -8.32
CA LEU A 158 -1.98 2.40 -7.50
C LEU A 158 -1.21 3.00 -6.31
N TYR A 159 -0.42 2.20 -5.60
CA TYR A 159 0.36 2.68 -4.45
C TYR A 159 1.41 3.71 -4.88
N ASN A 160 2.06 3.48 -6.03
CA ASN A 160 3.00 4.42 -6.62
C ASN A 160 2.31 5.74 -7.03
N PHE A 161 1.11 5.70 -7.63
CA PHE A 161 0.35 6.90 -8.00
C PHE A 161 -0.13 7.72 -6.79
N MET A 162 -0.37 7.07 -5.66
CA MET A 162 -0.83 7.72 -4.44
C MET A 162 0.32 8.20 -3.54
N ASP A 163 1.58 7.93 -3.89
CA ASP A 163 2.77 8.45 -3.21
C ASP A 163 3.18 9.83 -3.77
N GLY A 164 2.24 10.77 -3.87
CA GLY A 164 2.48 12.07 -4.50
C GLY A 164 2.39 13.28 -3.58
N ILE A 165 2.10 13.10 -2.27
CA ILE A 165 2.15 14.15 -1.23
C ILE A 165 2.69 13.60 0.08
N ASP A 166 3.20 14.50 0.90
CA ASP A 166 3.82 14.20 2.19
C ASP A 166 2.92 13.34 3.09
N GLY A 167 3.46 12.27 3.63
CA GLY A 167 2.83 11.43 4.65
C GLY A 167 1.74 10.49 4.14
N LEU A 168 1.26 10.62 2.89
CA LEU A 168 0.07 9.88 2.43
C LEU A 168 0.34 8.38 2.32
N ALA A 169 1.31 7.96 1.50
CA ALA A 169 1.59 6.53 1.27
C ALA A 169 2.11 5.81 2.53
N GLY A 170 2.99 6.48 3.30
CA GLY A 170 3.48 5.93 4.58
C GLY A 170 2.40 5.83 5.65
N GLY A 171 1.49 6.82 5.71
CA GLY A 171 0.35 6.84 6.62
C GLY A 171 -0.65 5.74 6.29
N GLU A 172 -1.01 5.59 5.02
CA GLU A 172 -1.86 4.50 4.53
C GLU A 172 -1.26 3.14 4.88
N ALA A 173 0.06 2.95 4.70
CA ALA A 173 0.74 1.72 5.09
C ALA A 173 0.62 1.43 6.57
N ALA A 174 0.80 2.43 7.43
CA ALA A 174 0.66 2.25 8.88
C ALA A 174 -0.78 1.87 9.28
N VAL A 175 -1.81 2.51 8.69
CA VAL A 175 -3.22 2.23 8.95
C VAL A 175 -3.60 0.84 8.42
N ALA A 176 -3.33 0.55 7.16
CA ALA A 176 -3.68 -0.72 6.54
C ALA A 176 -2.99 -1.91 7.22
N SER A 177 -1.68 -1.79 7.52
CA SER A 177 -0.96 -2.84 8.25
C SER A 177 -1.50 -3.06 9.65
N SER A 178 -1.91 -1.99 10.36
CA SER A 178 -2.54 -2.14 11.69
C SER A 178 -3.86 -2.90 11.59
N PHE A 179 -4.67 -2.63 10.58
CA PHE A 179 -5.90 -3.38 10.33
C PHE A 179 -5.61 -4.87 10.03
N PHE A 180 -4.71 -5.15 9.11
CA PHE A 180 -4.37 -6.53 8.75
C PHE A 180 -3.71 -7.29 9.89
N PHE A 181 -2.91 -6.62 10.72
CA PHE A 181 -2.40 -7.22 11.97
C PHE A 181 -3.56 -7.75 12.82
N LEU A 182 -4.60 -6.94 13.05
CA LEU A 182 -5.76 -7.34 13.84
C LEU A 182 -6.53 -8.50 13.18
N VAL A 183 -6.74 -8.46 11.87
CA VAL A 183 -7.43 -9.52 11.13
C VAL A 183 -6.67 -10.84 11.25
N PHE A 184 -5.39 -10.85 10.95
CA PHE A 184 -4.59 -12.08 10.98
C PHE A 184 -4.39 -12.60 12.42
N ALA A 185 -4.24 -11.70 13.40
CA ALA A 185 -4.18 -12.10 14.80
C ALA A 185 -5.51 -12.74 15.26
N TYR A 186 -6.64 -12.19 14.85
CA TYR A 186 -7.96 -12.75 15.17
C TYR A 186 -8.14 -14.15 14.59
N TYR A 187 -7.67 -14.40 13.37
CA TYR A 187 -7.73 -15.71 12.73
C TYR A 187 -6.55 -16.64 13.05
N GLY A 188 -5.70 -16.28 14.01
CA GLY A 188 -4.57 -17.12 14.49
C GLY A 188 -3.40 -17.21 13.53
N GLN A 189 -3.34 -16.38 12.50
CA GLN A 189 -2.28 -16.36 11.49
C GLN A 189 -1.10 -15.48 11.94
N SER A 190 -0.35 -15.98 12.92
CA SER A 190 0.67 -15.20 13.63
C SER A 190 1.78 -14.62 12.73
N GLY A 191 2.23 -15.36 11.71
CA GLY A 191 3.26 -14.87 10.79
C GLY A 191 2.81 -13.66 9.98
N TRP A 192 1.60 -13.71 9.43
CA TRP A 192 1.00 -12.59 8.72
C TRP A 192 0.73 -11.40 9.64
N ALA A 193 0.27 -11.66 10.86
CA ALA A 193 0.07 -10.62 11.85
C ALA A 193 1.39 -9.91 12.17
N VAL A 194 2.48 -10.64 12.43
CA VAL A 194 3.79 -10.04 12.72
C VAL A 194 4.36 -9.34 11.49
N ALA A 195 4.21 -9.89 10.29
CA ALA A 195 4.64 -9.20 9.06
C ALA A 195 3.99 -7.81 8.94
N ASN A 196 2.69 -7.72 9.21
CA ASN A 196 1.98 -6.45 9.21
C ASN A 196 2.42 -5.53 10.35
N LEU A 197 2.65 -6.06 11.54
CA LEU A 197 3.11 -5.27 12.68
C LEU A 197 4.47 -4.62 12.42
N VAL A 198 5.42 -5.35 11.82
CA VAL A 198 6.74 -4.78 11.48
C VAL A 198 6.68 -3.80 10.31
N VAL A 199 5.80 -4.02 9.32
CA VAL A 199 5.58 -3.07 8.22
C VAL A 199 4.93 -1.79 8.76
N ALA A 200 3.94 -1.88 9.65
CA ALA A 200 3.36 -0.71 10.31
C ALA A 200 4.41 0.09 11.09
N ALA A 201 5.24 -0.59 11.87
CA ALA A 201 6.30 0.02 12.66
C ALA A 201 7.37 0.69 11.78
N ALA A 202 7.81 0.02 10.70
CA ALA A 202 8.74 0.59 9.73
C ALA A 202 8.16 1.84 9.04
N SER A 203 6.88 1.79 8.65
CA SER A 203 6.18 2.92 8.05
C SER A 203 6.05 4.10 9.03
N MET A 204 5.77 3.83 10.30
CA MET A 204 5.78 4.88 11.34
C MET A 204 7.17 5.48 11.55
N GLY A 205 8.23 4.67 11.52
CA GLY A 205 9.61 5.16 11.57
C GLY A 205 9.96 6.07 10.39
N PHE A 206 9.51 5.73 9.17
CA PHE A 206 9.65 6.58 7.99
C PHE A 206 8.84 7.88 8.13
N LEU A 207 7.61 7.82 8.64
CA LEU A 207 6.74 8.98 8.84
C LEU A 207 7.30 10.03 9.77
N VAL A 208 8.22 9.70 10.67
CA VAL A 208 8.93 10.70 11.52
C VAL A 208 9.56 11.81 10.67
N TYR A 209 9.98 11.49 9.44
CA TYR A 209 10.61 12.45 8.53
C TYR A 209 9.81 12.74 7.25
N ASN A 210 8.80 11.93 6.95
CA ASN A 210 7.93 12.13 5.78
C ASN A 210 6.59 12.80 6.13
N TRP A 211 6.23 12.91 7.43
CA TRP A 211 5.04 13.68 7.83
C TRP A 211 5.16 15.14 7.38
N PRO A 212 4.08 15.77 6.91
CA PRO A 212 4.11 17.14 6.39
C PRO A 212 4.62 18.20 7.41
N PRO A 213 5.62 19.03 7.06
CA PRO A 213 6.34 19.08 5.78
C PRO A 213 7.41 17.99 5.69
N ALA A 214 7.41 17.22 4.59
CA ALA A 214 8.32 16.10 4.40
C ALA A 214 9.77 16.57 4.24
N ARG A 215 10.69 15.83 4.87
CA ARG A 215 12.15 16.02 4.75
C ARG A 215 12.79 14.97 3.84
N ILE A 216 12.01 13.97 3.41
CA ILE A 216 12.42 12.91 2.48
C ILE A 216 11.18 12.27 1.85
N PHE A 217 11.27 11.89 0.59
CA PHE A 217 10.23 11.14 -0.11
C PHE A 217 10.53 9.64 -0.12
N MET A 218 9.47 8.82 -0.25
CA MET A 218 9.56 7.37 -0.23
C MET A 218 10.32 6.83 -1.44
N GLY A 219 10.00 7.32 -2.63
CA GLY A 219 10.51 6.82 -3.92
C GLY A 219 9.81 5.56 -4.40
N ASP A 220 10.08 5.20 -5.66
CA ASP A 220 9.45 4.06 -6.33
C ASP A 220 9.81 2.72 -5.67
N ALA A 221 10.98 2.63 -5.04
CA ALA A 221 11.40 1.48 -4.25
C ALA A 221 10.42 1.15 -3.11
N GLY A 222 10.07 2.15 -2.30
CA GLY A 222 9.18 1.96 -1.14
C GLY A 222 7.74 1.70 -1.55
N SER A 223 7.21 2.49 -2.48
CA SER A 223 5.82 2.34 -2.95
C SER A 223 5.59 1.01 -3.69
N ALA A 224 6.56 0.53 -4.48
CA ALA A 224 6.49 -0.79 -5.12
C ALA A 224 6.49 -1.94 -4.11
N PHE A 225 7.32 -1.87 -3.06
CA PHE A 225 7.27 -2.85 -1.97
C PHE A 225 5.89 -2.92 -1.32
N LEU A 226 5.35 -1.77 -0.92
CA LEU A 226 4.06 -1.69 -0.22
C LEU A 226 2.91 -2.17 -1.12
N GLY A 227 2.87 -1.71 -2.37
CA GLY A 227 1.86 -2.14 -3.33
C GLY A 227 1.90 -3.64 -3.63
N ALA A 228 3.10 -4.23 -3.77
CA ALA A 228 3.29 -5.66 -3.95
C ALA A 228 2.87 -6.46 -2.71
N PHE A 229 3.29 -6.01 -1.53
CA PHE A 229 2.96 -6.64 -0.25
C PHE A 229 1.45 -6.67 -0.02
N TYR A 230 0.77 -5.53 -0.14
CA TYR A 230 -0.68 -5.46 0.07
C TYR A 230 -1.49 -6.12 -1.06
N GLY A 231 -1.02 -6.04 -2.29
CA GLY A 231 -1.64 -6.72 -3.42
C GLY A 231 -1.68 -8.24 -3.22
N MET A 232 -0.53 -8.84 -2.90
CA MET A 232 -0.44 -10.28 -2.60
C MET A 232 -1.18 -10.65 -1.32
N GLN A 233 -1.02 -9.86 -0.25
CA GLN A 233 -1.63 -10.12 1.04
C GLN A 233 -3.16 -10.15 0.97
N SER A 234 -3.80 -9.26 0.23
CA SER A 234 -5.26 -9.24 0.10
C SER A 234 -5.78 -10.49 -0.62
N VAL A 235 -5.06 -11.00 -1.62
CA VAL A 235 -5.37 -12.29 -2.26
C VAL A 235 -5.21 -13.43 -1.26
N VAL A 236 -4.08 -13.48 -0.55
CA VAL A 236 -3.81 -14.54 0.44
C VAL A 236 -4.79 -14.49 1.60
N ALA A 237 -5.13 -13.30 2.11
CA ALA A 237 -6.10 -13.14 3.18
C ALA A 237 -7.50 -13.65 2.77
N ALA A 238 -7.93 -13.38 1.53
CA ALA A 238 -9.19 -13.91 1.00
C ALA A 238 -9.21 -15.42 0.89
N LEU A 239 -8.02 -16.03 0.72
CA LEU A 239 -7.83 -17.49 0.62
C LEU A 239 -7.71 -18.18 1.97
N SER A 240 -7.15 -17.48 2.95
CA SER A 240 -6.78 -18.07 4.25
C SER A 240 -7.69 -17.65 5.41
N THR A 241 -8.66 -16.77 5.15
CA THR A 241 -9.65 -16.32 6.14
C THR A 241 -11.05 -16.38 5.54
N PRO A 242 -12.12 -16.47 6.36
CA PRO A 242 -13.49 -16.41 5.86
C PRO A 242 -13.94 -14.99 5.50
N VAL A 243 -13.03 -14.02 5.43
CA VAL A 243 -13.33 -12.64 5.10
C VAL A 243 -13.39 -12.46 3.58
N PRO A 244 -14.51 -12.01 3.02
CA PRO A 244 -14.64 -11.82 1.57
C PRO A 244 -13.65 -10.77 1.04
N PHE A 245 -13.09 -11.01 -0.14
CA PHE A 245 -12.14 -10.11 -0.79
C PHE A 245 -12.57 -8.63 -0.81
N PRO A 246 -13.84 -8.27 -1.15
CA PRO A 246 -14.26 -6.87 -1.12
C PRO A 246 -14.12 -6.19 0.25
N VAL A 247 -14.22 -6.93 1.35
CA VAL A 247 -14.02 -6.41 2.71
C VAL A 247 -12.54 -6.20 3.01
N LEU A 248 -11.69 -7.12 2.54
CA LEU A 248 -10.24 -7.03 2.74
C LEU A 248 -9.57 -5.87 1.99
N VAL A 249 -10.20 -5.37 0.93
CA VAL A 249 -9.66 -4.23 0.17
C VAL A 249 -10.21 -2.87 0.59
N LEU A 250 -11.19 -2.84 1.50
CA LEU A 250 -11.74 -1.59 2.05
C LEU A 250 -10.69 -0.66 2.68
N PRO A 251 -9.65 -1.12 3.38
CA PRO A 251 -8.59 -0.23 3.85
C PRO A 251 -8.01 0.68 2.78
N PHE A 252 -7.95 0.22 1.54
CA PHE A 252 -7.42 0.94 0.38
C PHE A 252 -8.50 1.61 -0.49
N ALA A 253 -9.74 1.72 0.00
CA ALA A 253 -10.87 2.17 -0.81
C ALA A 253 -10.66 3.58 -1.40
N ASN A 254 -10.10 4.52 -0.62
CA ASN A 254 -9.75 5.86 -1.09
C ASN A 254 -8.70 5.80 -2.23
N PHE A 255 -7.63 5.04 -2.07
CA PHE A 255 -6.58 4.85 -3.07
C PHE A 255 -7.12 4.21 -4.35
N ILE A 256 -7.91 3.14 -4.19
CA ILE A 256 -8.53 2.40 -5.32
C ILE A 256 -9.47 3.32 -6.10
N LEU A 257 -10.33 4.06 -5.40
CA LEU A 257 -11.35 4.90 -6.04
C LEU A 257 -10.73 6.13 -6.71
N ASP A 258 -9.79 6.83 -6.06
CA ASP A 258 -9.10 7.98 -6.69
C ASP A 258 -8.37 7.53 -7.96
N THR A 259 -7.54 6.48 -7.85
CA THR A 259 -6.77 6.01 -9.00
C THR A 259 -7.66 5.51 -10.13
N THR A 260 -8.66 4.67 -9.82
CA THR A 260 -9.58 4.11 -10.82
C THR A 260 -10.37 5.22 -11.51
N PHE A 261 -10.96 6.15 -10.74
CA PHE A 261 -11.70 7.29 -11.29
C PHE A 261 -10.81 8.16 -12.17
N THR A 262 -9.60 8.46 -11.72
CA THR A 262 -8.67 9.31 -12.46
C THR A 262 -8.24 8.67 -13.77
N LEU A 263 -7.86 7.39 -13.76
CA LEU A 263 -7.45 6.67 -14.97
C LEU A 263 -8.62 6.49 -15.95
N PHE A 264 -9.80 6.12 -15.44
CA PHE A 264 -11.00 5.96 -16.29
C PHE A 264 -11.41 7.27 -16.96
N ARG A 265 -11.37 8.39 -16.22
CA ARG A 265 -11.60 9.72 -16.77
C ARG A 265 -10.59 10.08 -17.88
N ARG A 266 -9.29 9.80 -17.66
CA ARG A 266 -8.25 10.04 -18.66
C ARG A 266 -8.45 9.19 -19.92
N LEU A 267 -8.84 7.93 -19.73
CA LEU A 267 -9.14 7.02 -20.84
C LEU A 267 -10.32 7.53 -21.69
N ILE A 268 -11.43 7.94 -21.05
CA ILE A 268 -12.58 8.53 -21.76
C ILE A 268 -12.19 9.81 -22.53
N ARG A 269 -11.31 10.61 -21.97
CA ARG A 269 -10.82 11.85 -22.59
C ARG A 269 -9.72 11.59 -23.63
N ARG A 270 -9.34 10.34 -23.88
CA ARG A 270 -8.27 9.93 -24.79
C ARG A 270 -6.92 10.56 -24.44
N GLU A 271 -6.69 10.86 -23.16
CA GLU A 271 -5.40 11.32 -22.65
C GLU A 271 -4.44 10.13 -22.56
N LYS A 272 -3.12 10.42 -22.58
CA LYS A 272 -2.08 9.39 -22.40
C LYS A 272 -2.05 8.94 -20.94
N TRP A 273 -2.95 8.02 -20.57
CA TRP A 273 -3.17 7.56 -19.20
C TRP A 273 -1.94 6.90 -18.56
N TYR A 274 -1.03 6.35 -19.37
CA TYR A 274 0.23 5.72 -18.94
C TYR A 274 1.38 6.69 -18.70
N GLN A 275 1.21 7.97 -19.02
CA GLN A 275 2.20 9.00 -18.71
C GLN A 275 1.93 9.62 -17.35
N ALA A 276 3.00 9.97 -16.64
CA ALA A 276 2.92 10.66 -15.37
C ALA A 276 2.05 11.94 -15.48
N HIS A 277 1.17 12.14 -14.51
CA HIS A 277 0.22 13.25 -14.50
C HIS A 277 -0.04 13.74 -13.07
N ARG A 278 -0.62 14.94 -12.96
CA ARG A 278 -1.06 15.52 -11.70
C ARG A 278 -2.56 15.78 -11.77
N SER A 279 -3.38 14.73 -11.65
CA SER A 279 -4.82 14.85 -11.85
C SER A 279 -5.67 13.96 -10.92
N HIS A 280 -5.05 13.35 -9.91
CA HIS A 280 -5.71 12.61 -8.85
C HIS A 280 -6.56 13.53 -7.96
N ILE A 281 -7.57 13.00 -7.29
CA ILE A 281 -8.46 13.78 -6.42
C ILE A 281 -7.66 14.41 -5.28
N TYR A 282 -6.76 13.66 -4.62
CA TYR A 282 -5.91 14.22 -3.56
C TYR A 282 -5.03 15.39 -4.06
N GLN A 283 -4.51 15.33 -5.29
CA GLN A 283 -3.74 16.43 -5.90
C GLN A 283 -4.61 17.64 -6.20
N ARG A 284 -5.87 17.42 -6.64
CA ARG A 284 -6.82 18.53 -6.83
C ARG A 284 -7.22 19.21 -5.54
N MET A 285 -7.26 18.48 -4.43
CA MET A 285 -7.45 19.11 -3.11
C MET A 285 -6.30 20.08 -2.79
N THR A 286 -5.05 19.74 -3.15
CA THR A 286 -3.93 20.68 -3.01
C THR A 286 -4.04 21.86 -3.98
N ASP A 287 -4.48 21.65 -5.22
CA ASP A 287 -4.73 22.72 -6.20
C ASP A 287 -5.86 23.67 -5.73
N LEU A 288 -6.81 23.19 -4.94
CA LEU A 288 -7.84 24.00 -4.29
C LEU A 288 -7.31 24.80 -3.09
N GLY A 289 -6.03 24.67 -2.72
CA GLY A 289 -5.37 25.43 -1.67
C GLY A 289 -5.26 24.70 -0.33
N MET A 290 -5.57 23.41 -0.26
CA MET A 290 -5.35 22.63 0.96
C MET A 290 -3.87 22.29 1.09
N THR A 291 -3.33 22.37 2.32
CA THR A 291 -1.95 21.91 2.61
C THR A 291 -1.85 20.39 2.52
N HIS A 292 -0.65 19.85 2.25
CA HIS A 292 -0.39 18.41 2.24
C HIS A 292 -0.89 17.76 3.53
N GLY A 293 -0.56 18.34 4.71
CA GLY A 293 -1.00 17.81 6.00
C GLY A 293 -2.51 17.70 6.15
N LYS A 294 -3.28 18.68 5.63
CA LYS A 294 -4.74 18.63 5.66
C LYS A 294 -5.28 17.52 4.76
N VAL A 295 -4.76 17.41 3.53
CA VAL A 295 -5.18 16.37 2.58
C VAL A 295 -4.82 14.99 3.12
N THR A 296 -3.58 14.77 3.55
CA THR A 296 -3.13 13.52 4.15
C THR A 296 -4.00 13.13 5.36
N SER A 297 -4.31 14.09 6.26
CA SER A 297 -5.17 13.79 7.42
C SER A 297 -6.58 13.37 7.01
N ILE A 298 -7.17 14.00 5.98
CA ILE A 298 -8.50 13.61 5.45
C ILE A 298 -8.44 12.19 4.87
N GLU A 299 -7.45 11.90 4.01
CA GLU A 299 -7.29 10.58 3.39
C GLU A 299 -7.08 9.49 4.43
N LEU A 300 -6.25 9.72 5.45
CA LEU A 300 -6.03 8.76 6.54
C LEU A 300 -7.27 8.57 7.43
N LEU A 301 -8.07 9.61 7.66
CA LEU A 301 -9.36 9.48 8.36
C LEU A 301 -10.34 8.60 7.55
N ILE A 302 -10.37 8.77 6.24
CA ILE A 302 -11.16 7.91 5.33
C ILE A 302 -10.66 6.46 5.41
N ALA A 303 -9.35 6.24 5.37
CA ALA A 303 -8.76 4.90 5.51
C ALA A 303 -9.11 4.25 6.86
N VAL A 304 -8.99 4.97 7.97
CA VAL A 304 -9.37 4.48 9.31
C VAL A 304 -10.87 4.16 9.38
N ALA A 305 -11.73 5.02 8.83
CA ALA A 305 -13.17 4.76 8.76
C ALA A 305 -13.48 3.52 7.90
N SER A 306 -12.76 3.34 6.79
CA SER A 306 -12.87 2.16 5.93
C SER A 306 -12.41 0.88 6.63
N CYS A 307 -11.33 0.95 7.41
CA CYS A 307 -10.88 -0.15 8.28
C CYS A 307 -11.92 -0.51 9.35
N ALA A 308 -12.53 0.50 9.98
CA ALA A 308 -13.60 0.29 10.96
C ALA A 308 -14.83 -0.37 10.31
N ALA A 309 -15.24 0.09 9.12
CA ALA A 309 -16.32 -0.54 8.37
C ALA A 309 -15.97 -1.99 7.99
N ALA A 310 -14.74 -2.26 7.56
CA ALA A 310 -14.26 -3.60 7.28
C ALA A 310 -14.30 -4.50 8.52
N ALA A 311 -13.88 -3.99 9.69
CA ALA A 311 -13.94 -4.74 10.95
C ALA A 311 -15.38 -5.09 11.34
N VAL A 312 -16.34 -4.17 11.17
CA VAL A 312 -17.77 -4.43 11.37
C VAL A 312 -18.31 -5.46 10.38
N CYS A 313 -17.80 -5.46 9.13
CA CYS A 313 -18.17 -6.46 8.12
C CYS A 313 -17.77 -7.90 8.51
N ILE A 314 -16.70 -8.12 9.27
CA ILE A 314 -16.17 -9.46 9.56
C ILE A 314 -17.23 -10.38 10.17
N PRO A 315 -17.91 -10.04 11.30
CA PRO A 315 -18.95 -10.87 11.89
C PRO A 315 -20.34 -10.68 11.24
N ALA A 316 -20.50 -9.74 10.30
CA ALA A 316 -21.80 -9.30 9.82
C ALA A 316 -22.44 -10.27 8.80
N SER A 317 -23.75 -10.16 8.62
CA SER A 317 -24.49 -10.85 7.56
C SER A 317 -24.06 -10.38 6.17
N ILE A 318 -24.32 -11.19 5.14
CA ILE A 318 -24.00 -10.83 3.74
C ILE A 318 -24.68 -9.50 3.36
N ALA A 319 -25.94 -9.29 3.73
CA ALA A 319 -26.66 -8.06 3.43
C ALA A 319 -26.00 -6.83 4.08
N THR A 320 -25.61 -6.94 5.35
CA THR A 320 -24.90 -5.88 6.07
C THR A 320 -23.54 -5.59 5.46
N ARG A 321 -22.77 -6.62 5.08
CA ARG A 321 -21.50 -6.47 4.39
C ARG A 321 -21.66 -5.70 3.08
N ILE A 322 -22.61 -6.10 2.24
CA ILE A 322 -22.89 -5.42 0.97
C ILE A 322 -23.28 -3.96 1.21
N ALA A 323 -24.19 -3.70 2.15
CA ALA A 323 -24.62 -2.34 2.47
C ALA A 323 -23.46 -1.45 2.94
N LEU A 324 -22.60 -1.96 3.83
CA LEU A 324 -21.43 -1.20 4.33
C LEU A 324 -20.40 -0.95 3.24
N VAL A 325 -20.07 -1.95 2.42
CA VAL A 325 -19.13 -1.77 1.29
C VAL A 325 -19.68 -0.72 0.32
N ILE A 326 -20.95 -0.81 -0.06
CA ILE A 326 -21.59 0.18 -0.94
C ILE A 326 -21.56 1.58 -0.31
N SER A 327 -21.86 1.68 0.99
CA SER A 327 -21.89 2.97 1.69
C SER A 327 -20.50 3.64 1.73
N VAL A 328 -19.44 2.88 2.00
CA VAL A 328 -18.06 3.39 1.98
C VAL A 328 -17.69 3.85 0.57
N VAL A 329 -17.92 3.01 -0.44
CA VAL A 329 -17.62 3.33 -1.85
C VAL A 329 -18.40 4.55 -2.32
N ALA A 330 -19.70 4.63 -2.02
CA ALA A 330 -20.55 5.76 -2.38
C ALA A 330 -20.10 7.06 -1.69
N GLY A 331 -19.77 7.00 -0.38
CA GLY A 331 -19.29 8.15 0.37
C GLY A 331 -18.01 8.74 -0.22
N ILE A 332 -17.01 7.89 -0.50
CA ILE A 332 -15.73 8.30 -1.09
C ILE A 332 -15.98 8.85 -2.52
N ALA A 333 -16.79 8.17 -3.33
CA ALA A 333 -17.11 8.60 -4.69
C ALA A 333 -17.82 9.96 -4.70
N CYS A 334 -18.79 10.19 -3.81
CA CYS A 334 -19.48 11.48 -3.68
C CYS A 334 -18.50 12.59 -3.27
N GLY A 335 -17.59 12.32 -2.31
CA GLY A 335 -16.53 13.25 -1.91
C GLY A 335 -15.62 13.60 -3.08
N GLY A 336 -15.15 12.61 -3.82
CA GLY A 336 -14.32 12.79 -5.00
C GLY A 336 -15.00 13.61 -6.11
N LEU A 337 -16.28 13.33 -6.39
CA LEU A 337 -17.07 14.10 -7.36
C LEU A 337 -17.25 15.56 -6.91
N TRP A 338 -17.46 15.78 -5.62
CA TRP A 338 -17.55 17.13 -5.06
C TRP A 338 -16.23 17.91 -5.23
N VAL A 339 -15.08 17.32 -4.89
CA VAL A 339 -13.76 17.91 -5.13
C VAL A 339 -13.54 18.22 -6.60
N GLN A 340 -13.91 17.27 -7.48
CA GLN A 340 -13.84 17.46 -8.93
C GLN A 340 -14.68 18.63 -9.41
N GLY A 341 -15.91 18.78 -8.92
CA GLY A 341 -16.82 19.89 -9.26
C GLY A 341 -16.25 21.24 -8.82
N LYS A 342 -15.71 21.33 -7.59
CA LYS A 342 -15.07 22.54 -7.08
C LYS A 342 -13.83 22.94 -7.90
N TRP A 343 -13.00 21.96 -8.26
CA TRP A 343 -11.82 22.19 -9.08
C TRP A 343 -12.17 22.72 -10.49
N LEU A 344 -13.20 22.12 -11.15
CA LEU A 344 -13.69 22.59 -12.44
C LEU A 344 -14.29 24.00 -12.36
N SER A 345 -14.99 24.33 -11.28
CA SER A 345 -15.53 25.69 -11.07
C SER A 345 -14.41 26.72 -10.92
N LYS A 346 -13.33 26.36 -10.20
CA LYS A 346 -12.15 27.25 -10.05
C LYS A 346 -11.50 27.54 -11.40
N LEU A 347 -11.33 26.53 -12.27
CA LEU A 347 -10.76 26.71 -13.61
C LEU A 347 -11.59 27.60 -14.54
N LYS A 348 -12.89 27.70 -14.32
CA LYS A 348 -13.76 28.58 -15.12
C LYS A 348 -13.75 30.03 -14.64
N SER A 349 -13.28 30.27 -13.41
CA SER A 349 -13.22 31.59 -12.78
C SER A 349 -11.85 32.27 -12.92
N THR A 350 -10.83 31.50 -13.32
CA THR A 350 -9.48 32.00 -13.71
C THR A 350 -9.35 32.13 -15.20
#